data_90ca0b63726849cae511880b27f34c3e
#
_entry.id   90ca0b63726849cae511880b27f34c3e
#
_cell.length_a   1.000
_cell.length_b   1.000
_cell.length_c   1.000
_cell.angle_alpha   90.00
_cell.angle_beta   90.00
_cell.angle_gamma   90.00
#
_symmetry.space_group_name_H-M   'P 1'
#
loop_
_entity.id
_entity.type
_entity.pdbx_description
1 polymer ?
#
loop_
_entity_poly.entity_id
_entity_poly.type
_entity_poly.pdbx_seq_one_letter_code
_entity_poly.pdbx_strand_id
1 'polypeptide(L)'
;MLKNQKGLGHILILLAVVIIAVIALAGWQVSKKIQNKPAATKQNSQNVEAASDPDLLYLKSIGWHIDNYDPATNHAGDMVFTHEDHDLSGNFNLIFADFGTQDPRSAGDPTKRNVQPTFILPLGTKVLSLVDGVVADVKDLYSNDQTIWVTSNGQMTSYIYETEHIVNPVVKKGDHVKGGQVIGQVSTHDSNYHPGFGIVEIGILHSAGSQAQHICPFHYLDPSVKADIQAKILNIHKAWMDYLGNQSLYDDAHAAEPGCFVDTPVNG
;
A
#
# COMPACT_ATOMS: atom_id res chain seq x y z
N MET A 1 24.40 33.92 -62.81
CA MET A 1 24.85 32.54 -62.52
C MET A 1 23.67 31.78 -61.84
N LEU A 2 22.86 31.13 -62.66
CA LEU A 2 21.72 30.29 -62.24
C LEU A 2 21.84 28.96 -62.99
N LYS A 3 22.56 27.98 -62.38
CA LYS A 3 22.60 26.58 -62.85
C LYS A 3 22.72 25.68 -61.64
N ASN A 4 21.74 24.82 -61.43
CA ASN A 4 21.65 23.60 -60.63
C ASN A 4 20.49 23.51 -59.62
N GLN A 5 19.30 23.95 -59.98
CA GLN A 5 18.11 23.62 -59.19
C GLN A 5 17.35 22.36 -59.68
N LYS A 6 17.71 21.78 -60.83
CA LYS A 6 16.96 20.61 -61.37
C LYS A 6 17.42 19.25 -60.76
N GLY A 7 18.58 19.18 -60.11
CA GLY A 7 19.08 17.93 -59.50
C GLY A 7 18.49 17.64 -58.13
N LEU A 8 18.17 18.69 -57.35
CA LEU A 8 17.73 18.53 -55.97
C LEU A 8 16.30 17.95 -55.86
N GLY A 9 15.43 18.29 -56.82
CA GLY A 9 14.05 17.77 -56.82
C GLY A 9 13.97 16.26 -57.06
N HIS A 10 14.83 15.70 -57.92
CA HIS A 10 14.85 14.26 -58.21
C HIS A 10 15.38 13.44 -57.01
N ILE A 11 16.38 13.96 -56.27
CA ILE A 11 16.92 13.32 -55.08
C ILE A 11 15.89 13.29 -53.95
N LEU A 12 15.13 14.36 -53.75
CA LEU A 12 14.07 14.41 -52.73
C LEU A 12 12.91 13.45 -53.05
N ILE A 13 12.51 13.31 -54.31
CA ILE A 13 11.47 12.38 -54.75
C ILE A 13 11.95 10.91 -54.54
N LEU A 14 13.19 10.60 -54.90
CA LEU A 14 13.77 9.25 -54.67
C LEU A 14 13.84 8.89 -53.19
N LEU A 15 14.24 9.82 -52.31
CA LEU A 15 14.23 9.64 -50.88
C LEU A 15 12.85 9.38 -50.33
N ALA A 16 11.85 10.12 -50.73
CA ALA A 16 10.45 9.93 -50.31
C ALA A 16 9.92 8.54 -50.70
N VAL A 17 10.20 8.06 -51.92
CA VAL A 17 9.78 6.74 -52.40
C VAL A 17 10.45 5.61 -51.58
N VAL A 18 11.72 5.73 -51.22
CA VAL A 18 12.45 4.75 -50.41
C VAL A 18 11.88 4.69 -49.01
N ILE A 19 11.56 5.83 -48.41
CA ILE A 19 10.96 5.88 -47.05
C ILE A 19 9.56 5.22 -47.01
N ILE A 20 8.72 5.47 -48.04
CA ILE A 20 7.40 4.83 -48.14
C ILE A 20 7.54 3.31 -48.33
N ALA A 21 8.48 2.84 -49.12
CA ALA A 21 8.73 1.42 -49.33
C ALA A 21 9.19 0.71 -48.04
N VAL A 22 10.05 1.37 -47.24
CA VAL A 22 10.51 0.81 -45.96
C VAL A 22 9.38 0.73 -44.92
N ILE A 23 8.51 1.74 -44.87
CA ILE A 23 7.35 1.73 -43.98
C ILE A 23 6.36 0.63 -44.40
N ALA A 24 6.11 0.44 -45.68
CA ALA A 24 5.22 -0.62 -46.17
C ALA A 24 5.76 -2.02 -45.89
N LEU A 25 7.07 -2.25 -46.01
CA LEU A 25 7.73 -3.53 -45.68
C LEU A 25 7.72 -3.80 -44.16
N ALA A 26 7.96 -2.81 -43.34
CA ALA A 26 7.91 -2.93 -41.89
C ALA A 26 6.44 -3.22 -41.41
N GLY A 27 5.45 -2.54 -41.97
CA GLY A 27 4.04 -2.79 -41.69
C GLY A 27 3.58 -4.19 -42.08
N TRP A 28 4.06 -4.72 -43.21
CA TRP A 28 3.75 -6.06 -43.67
C TRP A 28 4.42 -7.17 -42.82
N GLN A 29 5.63 -6.96 -42.36
CA GLN A 29 6.32 -7.87 -41.43
C GLN A 29 5.62 -7.94 -40.08
N VAL A 30 5.14 -6.81 -39.55
CA VAL A 30 4.36 -6.74 -38.30
C VAL A 30 3.01 -7.45 -38.45
N SER A 31 2.29 -7.23 -39.55
CA SER A 31 1.03 -7.93 -39.84
C SER A 31 1.20 -9.44 -39.94
N LYS A 32 2.27 -9.94 -40.54
CA LYS A 32 2.54 -11.40 -40.61
C LYS A 32 2.86 -12.01 -39.25
N LYS A 33 3.53 -11.27 -38.32
CA LYS A 33 3.79 -11.74 -36.98
C LYS A 33 2.52 -11.85 -36.16
N ILE A 34 1.51 -11.00 -36.38
CA ILE A 34 0.23 -11.03 -35.69
C ILE A 34 -0.63 -12.20 -36.16
N GLN A 35 -0.55 -12.59 -37.44
CA GLN A 35 -1.34 -13.69 -37.98
C GLN A 35 -0.82 -15.10 -37.61
N ASN A 36 0.44 -15.25 -37.20
CA ASN A 36 1.05 -16.51 -36.82
C ASN A 36 1.08 -16.75 -35.28
N LYS A 37 0.26 -16.04 -34.51
CA LYS A 37 0.08 -16.37 -33.10
C LYS A 37 -0.78 -17.65 -33.04
N PRO A 38 -0.30 -18.75 -32.43
CA PRO A 38 -1.12 -19.95 -32.26
C PRO A 38 -2.40 -19.54 -31.56
N ALA A 39 -3.55 -20.04 -32.05
CA ALA A 39 -4.81 -19.88 -31.35
C ALA A 39 -4.60 -20.33 -29.90
N ALA A 40 -4.80 -19.41 -28.97
CA ALA A 40 -4.79 -19.76 -27.55
C ALA A 40 -5.81 -20.87 -27.36
N THR A 41 -5.33 -22.07 -27.06
CA THR A 41 -6.15 -23.15 -26.57
C THR A 41 -6.94 -22.54 -25.44
N LYS A 42 -8.27 -22.52 -25.57
CA LYS A 42 -9.17 -22.17 -24.45
C LYS A 42 -8.85 -23.17 -23.36
N GLN A 43 -7.95 -22.79 -22.49
CA GLN A 43 -7.76 -23.45 -21.22
C GLN A 43 -9.11 -23.26 -20.52
N ASN A 44 -9.82 -24.36 -20.44
CA ASN A 44 -11.04 -24.48 -19.64
C ASN A 44 -10.58 -24.13 -18.22
N SER A 45 -10.68 -22.86 -17.82
CA SER A 45 -10.56 -22.45 -16.44
C SER A 45 -11.76 -23.08 -15.75
N GLN A 46 -11.58 -24.35 -15.35
CA GLN A 46 -12.32 -24.83 -14.21
C GLN A 46 -12.00 -23.82 -13.11
N ASN A 47 -12.98 -23.01 -12.76
CA ASN A 47 -13.04 -22.37 -11.46
C ASN A 47 -13.00 -23.52 -10.43
N VAL A 48 -11.79 -23.98 -10.13
CA VAL A 48 -11.51 -24.54 -8.83
C VAL A 48 -11.61 -23.31 -7.95
N GLU A 49 -12.77 -23.09 -7.35
CA GLU A 49 -12.93 -22.28 -6.17
C GLU A 49 -11.89 -22.83 -5.21
N ALA A 50 -10.72 -22.19 -5.15
CA ALA A 50 -9.69 -22.54 -4.19
C ALA A 50 -10.39 -22.42 -2.86
N ALA A 51 -10.52 -23.54 -2.14
CA ALA A 51 -11.10 -23.55 -0.81
C ALA A 51 -10.37 -22.43 -0.04
N SER A 52 -11.11 -21.37 0.30
CA SER A 52 -10.53 -20.22 1.01
C SER A 52 -9.91 -20.76 2.28
N ASP A 53 -8.64 -20.41 2.55
CA ASP A 53 -7.98 -20.80 3.79
C ASP A 53 -8.89 -20.36 4.96
N PRO A 54 -9.33 -21.29 5.84
CA PRO A 54 -10.27 -20.97 6.92
C PRO A 54 -9.72 -19.93 7.91
N ASP A 55 -8.41 -19.73 7.91
CA ASP A 55 -7.75 -18.74 8.77
C ASP A 55 -7.63 -17.36 8.10
N LEU A 56 -7.90 -17.26 6.81
CA LEU A 56 -7.88 -16.00 6.09
C LEU A 56 -9.14 -15.18 6.42
N LEU A 57 -8.93 -14.00 6.99
CA LEU A 57 -9.96 -13.00 7.25
C LEU A 57 -9.74 -11.78 6.34
N TYR A 58 -10.83 -11.10 6.00
CA TYR A 58 -10.76 -9.86 5.22
C TYR A 58 -10.87 -8.63 6.12
N LEU A 59 -10.03 -7.61 5.85
CA LEU A 59 -10.00 -6.37 6.61
C LEU A 59 -11.26 -5.55 6.33
N LYS A 60 -11.95 -5.15 7.38
CA LYS A 60 -13.10 -4.24 7.36
C LYS A 60 -12.75 -2.84 7.84
N SER A 61 -11.54 -2.67 8.34
CA SER A 61 -10.97 -1.43 8.87
C SER A 61 -9.45 -1.46 8.65
N ILE A 62 -8.84 -0.30 8.64
CA ILE A 62 -7.37 -0.14 8.59
C ILE A 62 -6.80 0.36 9.93
N GLY A 63 -7.48 0.05 11.03
CA GLY A 63 -7.01 0.36 12.37
C GLY A 63 -7.44 1.73 12.90
N TRP A 64 -8.00 2.60 12.09
CA TRP A 64 -8.47 3.93 12.43
C TRP A 64 -9.57 4.39 11.47
N HIS A 65 -10.26 5.50 11.76
CA HIS A 65 -11.31 6.04 10.89
C HIS A 65 -10.69 6.89 9.78
N ILE A 66 -10.62 6.32 8.56
CA ILE A 66 -10.13 7.00 7.35
C ILE A 66 -11.26 7.73 6.62
N ASP A 67 -10.99 8.96 6.15
CA ASP A 67 -11.85 9.68 5.21
C ASP A 67 -11.04 10.47 4.20
N ASN A 68 -11.70 11.08 3.21
CA ASN A 68 -11.06 12.03 2.31
C ASN A 68 -10.56 13.25 3.10
N TYR A 69 -9.44 13.82 2.63
CA TYR A 69 -8.93 15.07 3.19
C TYR A 69 -9.92 16.21 3.00
N ASP A 70 -10.21 16.90 4.10
CA ASP A 70 -11.02 18.11 4.13
C ASP A 70 -10.12 19.33 4.41
N PRO A 71 -9.91 20.21 3.41
CA PRO A 71 -9.07 21.40 3.58
C PRO A 71 -9.67 22.45 4.53
N ALA A 72 -10.95 22.37 4.88
CA ALA A 72 -11.57 23.29 5.84
C ALA A 72 -11.18 22.95 7.28
N THR A 73 -10.90 21.69 7.56
CA THR A 73 -10.57 21.20 8.91
C THR A 73 -9.13 20.68 9.00
N ASN A 74 -8.44 20.47 7.88
CA ASN A 74 -7.15 19.78 7.78
C ASN A 74 -7.19 18.33 8.29
N HIS A 75 -8.32 17.66 8.19
CA HIS A 75 -8.48 16.27 8.60
C HIS A 75 -8.72 15.34 7.42
N ALA A 76 -8.27 14.09 7.57
CA ALA A 76 -8.66 12.96 6.74
C ALA A 76 -9.17 11.84 7.65
N GLY A 77 -10.42 11.95 8.13
CA GLY A 77 -10.91 11.14 9.23
C GLY A 77 -10.22 11.50 10.55
N ASP A 78 -9.60 10.52 11.20
CA ASP A 78 -8.84 10.75 12.45
C ASP A 78 -7.43 11.34 12.20
N MET A 79 -6.92 11.29 10.98
CA MET A 79 -5.61 11.82 10.61
C MET A 79 -5.67 13.34 10.48
N VAL A 80 -4.68 14.06 11.05
CA VAL A 80 -4.62 15.52 11.05
C VAL A 80 -3.40 15.99 10.26
N PHE A 81 -3.63 16.84 9.27
CA PHE A 81 -2.57 17.48 8.49
C PHE A 81 -2.07 18.71 9.24
N THR A 82 -0.78 18.74 9.51
CA THR A 82 -0.10 19.86 10.18
C THR A 82 1.28 20.07 9.58
N HIS A 83 1.80 21.30 9.67
CA HIS A 83 3.18 21.61 9.28
C HIS A 83 4.20 21.28 10.38
N GLU A 84 3.76 20.76 11.51
CA GLU A 84 4.69 20.19 12.48
C GLU A 84 5.38 19.00 11.85
N ASP A 85 6.62 18.78 12.22
CA ASP A 85 7.50 17.82 11.58
C ASP A 85 6.96 16.39 11.72
N HIS A 86 6.41 15.85 10.65
CA HIS A 86 5.91 14.47 10.55
C HIS A 86 6.98 13.58 9.93
N ASP A 87 8.14 13.59 10.51
CA ASP A 87 9.28 12.82 10.06
C ASP A 87 9.42 11.54 10.90
N LEU A 88 9.04 10.41 10.35
CA LEU A 88 9.15 9.10 11.02
C LEU A 88 10.59 8.72 11.38
N SER A 89 11.61 9.44 10.91
CA SER A 89 13.01 9.15 11.23
C SER A 89 13.96 10.33 11.11
N GLY A 90 13.43 11.56 11.03
CA GLY A 90 14.25 12.77 10.78
C GLY A 90 14.60 13.00 9.31
N ASN A 91 14.07 12.18 8.35
CA ASN A 91 14.38 12.30 6.94
C ASN A 91 13.19 12.14 5.97
N PHE A 92 12.00 11.76 6.46
CA PHE A 92 10.86 11.42 5.60
C PHE A 92 9.59 12.10 6.11
N ASN A 93 9.16 13.11 5.42
CA ASN A 93 7.93 13.85 5.70
C ASN A 93 6.68 13.06 5.28
N LEU A 94 6.50 11.84 5.79
CA LEU A 94 5.36 11.00 5.49
C LEU A 94 4.36 11.00 6.63
N ILE A 95 3.08 11.18 6.33
CA ILE A 95 1.97 11.01 7.27
C ILE A 95 1.46 9.58 7.28
N PHE A 96 1.75 8.86 6.20
CA PHE A 96 1.45 7.45 5.98
C PHE A 96 2.64 6.79 5.27
N ALA A 97 3.20 5.74 5.82
CA ALA A 97 4.22 4.93 5.17
C ALA A 97 3.62 3.63 4.65
N ASP A 98 3.66 3.45 3.32
CA ASP A 98 3.11 2.28 2.63
C ASP A 98 3.90 1.01 2.93
N PHE A 99 3.21 -0.14 2.86
CA PHE A 99 3.85 -1.45 2.88
C PHE A 99 4.86 -1.62 1.74
N GLY A 100 6.05 -2.12 2.05
CA GLY A 100 7.07 -2.48 1.07
C GLY A 100 7.86 -1.31 0.50
N THR A 101 7.61 -0.06 0.90
CA THR A 101 8.50 1.06 0.63
C THR A 101 9.82 0.90 1.39
N GLN A 102 10.82 1.72 1.11
CA GLN A 102 11.99 1.78 1.99
C GLN A 102 11.52 2.17 3.39
N ASP A 103 11.99 1.41 4.41
CA ASP A 103 11.66 1.76 5.79
C ASP A 103 12.26 3.12 6.15
N PRO A 104 11.45 4.14 6.43
CA PRO A 104 11.92 5.49 6.71
C PRO A 104 12.81 5.54 7.95
N ARG A 105 12.64 4.63 8.90
CA ARG A 105 13.42 4.53 10.14
C ARG A 105 14.77 3.84 9.97
N SER A 106 15.05 3.31 8.77
CA SER A 106 16.29 2.59 8.45
C SER A 106 17.16 3.34 7.45
N ALA A 107 17.42 4.62 7.70
CA ALA A 107 18.18 5.50 6.81
C ALA A 107 19.59 4.99 6.45
N GLY A 108 20.15 4.04 7.21
CA GLY A 108 21.43 3.39 6.95
C GLY A 108 21.36 2.13 6.10
N ASP A 109 20.19 1.57 5.86
CA ASP A 109 20.00 0.33 5.09
C ASP A 109 18.95 0.50 4.00
N PRO A 110 19.37 0.77 2.75
CA PRO A 110 18.44 0.97 1.64
C PRO A 110 17.69 -0.30 1.23
N THR A 111 18.04 -1.46 1.78
CA THR A 111 17.39 -2.74 1.49
C THR A 111 16.24 -3.04 2.44
N LYS A 112 16.21 -2.40 3.60
CA LYS A 112 15.16 -2.62 4.58
C LYS A 112 13.84 -2.01 4.11
N ARG A 113 12.79 -2.81 4.16
CA ARG A 113 11.45 -2.42 3.72
C ARG A 113 10.54 -2.20 4.91
N ASN A 114 9.58 -1.28 4.74
CA ASN A 114 8.49 -1.11 5.68
C ASN A 114 7.58 -2.34 5.62
N VAL A 115 7.54 -3.09 6.70
CA VAL A 115 6.80 -4.36 6.76
C VAL A 115 5.34 -4.17 7.20
N GLN A 116 5.04 -3.02 7.79
CA GLN A 116 3.71 -2.67 8.29
C GLN A 116 3.36 -1.25 7.85
N PRO A 117 2.24 -1.04 7.12
CA PRO A 117 1.73 0.31 6.93
C PRO A 117 1.67 1.06 8.26
N THR A 118 2.28 2.25 8.27
CA THR A 118 2.46 3.07 9.47
C THR A 118 1.73 4.39 9.30
N PHE A 119 0.91 4.77 10.27
CA PHE A 119 0.10 5.98 10.24
C PHE A 119 0.46 6.89 11.41
N ILE A 120 0.62 8.19 11.14
CA ILE A 120 0.79 9.20 12.18
C ILE A 120 -0.59 9.76 12.54
N LEU A 121 -0.98 9.60 13.80
CA LEU A 121 -2.30 9.97 14.31
C LEU A 121 -2.16 10.76 15.62
N PRO A 122 -3.12 11.65 15.94
CA PRO A 122 -3.16 12.32 17.22
C PRO A 122 -3.18 11.35 18.40
N LEU A 123 -2.48 11.67 19.48
CA LEU A 123 -2.50 10.87 20.72
C LEU A 123 -3.90 10.68 21.24
N GLY A 124 -4.23 9.45 21.66
CA GLY A 124 -5.53 9.10 22.18
C GLY A 124 -6.60 8.84 21.12
N THR A 125 -6.26 8.94 19.82
CA THR A 125 -7.12 8.46 18.74
C THR A 125 -7.50 7.00 19.00
N LYS A 126 -8.76 6.65 18.75
CA LYS A 126 -9.24 5.28 18.93
C LYS A 126 -8.65 4.36 17.88
N VAL A 127 -8.04 3.27 18.35
CA VAL A 127 -7.55 2.21 17.47
C VAL A 127 -8.64 1.16 17.31
N LEU A 128 -8.83 0.72 16.05
CA LEU A 128 -9.91 -0.16 15.64
C LEU A 128 -9.38 -1.54 15.24
N SER A 129 -10.13 -2.61 15.54
CA SER A 129 -9.84 -3.94 15.03
C SER A 129 -9.88 -3.97 13.51
N LEU A 130 -8.91 -4.62 12.87
CA LEU A 130 -8.83 -4.76 11.43
C LEU A 130 -9.93 -5.68 10.88
N VAL A 131 -10.23 -6.75 11.60
CA VAL A 131 -11.05 -7.88 11.13
C VAL A 131 -12.11 -8.29 12.17
N ASP A 132 -13.10 -9.06 11.71
CA ASP A 132 -13.92 -9.88 12.62
C ASP A 132 -13.09 -11.09 13.03
N GLY A 133 -12.89 -11.32 14.33
CA GLY A 133 -12.07 -12.44 14.78
C GLY A 133 -12.06 -12.59 16.30
N VAL A 134 -11.03 -13.28 16.79
CA VAL A 134 -10.81 -13.51 18.21
C VAL A 134 -9.42 -13.02 18.59
N VAL A 135 -9.30 -12.28 19.67
CA VAL A 135 -8.01 -11.79 20.18
C VAL A 135 -7.16 -13.00 20.61
N ALA A 136 -6.10 -13.26 19.86
CA ALA A 136 -5.16 -14.36 20.14
C ALA A 136 -4.15 -13.97 21.21
N ASP A 137 -3.74 -12.70 21.24
CA ASP A 137 -2.84 -12.20 22.28
C ASP A 137 -2.89 -10.66 22.39
N VAL A 138 -2.47 -10.15 23.54
CA VAL A 138 -2.15 -8.74 23.80
C VAL A 138 -0.78 -8.73 24.44
N LYS A 139 0.24 -8.18 23.76
CA LYS A 139 1.63 -8.27 24.17
C LYS A 139 2.26 -6.90 24.36
N ASP A 140 3.11 -6.79 25.37
CA ASP A 140 3.93 -5.60 25.56
C ASP A 140 5.04 -5.54 24.50
N LEU A 141 5.24 -4.36 23.93
CA LEU A 141 6.33 -4.04 23.03
C LEU A 141 7.50 -3.36 23.78
N TYR A 142 8.66 -3.35 23.13
CA TYR A 142 9.85 -2.65 23.67
C TYR A 142 9.63 -1.14 23.86
N SER A 143 8.66 -0.57 23.15
CA SER A 143 8.24 0.83 23.18
C SER A 143 7.37 1.21 24.39
N ASN A 144 7.15 0.28 25.34
CA ASN A 144 6.27 0.41 26.51
C ASN A 144 4.80 0.62 26.17
N ASP A 145 4.38 0.14 25.03
CA ASP A 145 3.00 0.03 24.58
C ASP A 145 2.73 -1.42 24.13
N GLN A 146 1.64 -1.68 23.42
CA GLN A 146 1.18 -3.04 23.18
C GLN A 146 0.87 -3.28 21.70
N THR A 147 1.02 -4.54 21.27
CA THR A 147 0.43 -5.09 20.07
C THR A 147 -0.78 -5.95 20.41
N ILE A 148 -1.81 -5.90 19.57
CA ILE A 148 -2.99 -6.76 19.65
C ILE A 148 -3.01 -7.66 18.42
N TRP A 149 -3.02 -8.96 18.67
CA TRP A 149 -3.11 -9.99 17.63
C TRP A 149 -4.52 -10.55 17.57
N VAL A 150 -5.11 -10.53 16.39
CA VAL A 150 -6.42 -11.12 16.11
C VAL A 150 -6.26 -12.23 15.09
N THR A 151 -6.96 -13.35 15.29
CA THR A 151 -6.96 -14.49 14.37
C THR A 151 -8.40 -14.99 14.19
N SER A 152 -8.58 -15.96 13.31
CA SER A 152 -9.90 -16.56 13.03
C SER A 152 -10.54 -17.21 14.27
N ASN A 153 -9.73 -17.74 15.19
CA ASN A 153 -10.21 -18.60 16.29
C ASN A 153 -9.53 -18.34 17.64
N GLY A 154 -8.69 -17.29 17.76
CA GLY A 154 -7.96 -16.95 19.00
C GLY A 154 -6.74 -17.82 19.29
N GLN A 155 -6.36 -18.71 18.36
CA GLN A 155 -5.11 -19.47 18.42
C GLN A 155 -4.12 -18.92 17.41
N MET A 156 -2.85 -19.31 17.53
CA MET A 156 -1.85 -18.99 16.51
C MET A 156 -2.16 -19.80 15.25
N THR A 157 -2.54 -19.09 14.19
CA THR A 157 -2.92 -19.65 12.89
C THR A 157 -1.94 -19.22 11.80
N SER A 158 -2.18 -19.63 10.55
CA SER A 158 -1.38 -19.23 9.40
C SER A 158 -1.43 -17.72 9.11
N TYR A 159 -2.50 -17.03 9.56
CA TYR A 159 -2.67 -15.59 9.45
C TYR A 159 -2.85 -14.97 10.84
N ILE A 160 -2.05 -13.96 11.15
CA ILE A 160 -2.18 -13.14 12.35
C ILE A 160 -2.35 -11.69 11.90
N TYR A 161 -3.45 -11.09 12.31
CA TYR A 161 -3.78 -9.68 12.06
C TYR A 161 -3.31 -8.88 13.26
N GLU A 162 -2.28 -8.07 13.06
CA GLU A 162 -1.64 -7.32 14.15
C GLU A 162 -1.89 -5.82 14.02
N THR A 163 -2.04 -5.19 15.18
CA THR A 163 -2.12 -3.75 15.31
C THR A 163 -1.21 -3.35 16.46
N GLU A 164 -0.22 -2.50 16.20
CA GLU A 164 0.84 -2.15 17.12
C GLU A 164 0.77 -0.71 17.59
N HIS A 165 1.53 -0.42 18.65
CA HIS A 165 1.63 0.88 19.32
C HIS A 165 0.30 1.34 19.94
N ILE A 166 -0.30 0.44 20.71
CA ILE A 166 -1.58 0.64 21.38
C ILE A 166 -1.36 0.83 22.89
N VAL A 167 -2.08 1.78 23.46
CA VAL A 167 -2.23 1.94 24.92
C VAL A 167 -3.70 1.78 25.32
N ASN A 168 -3.92 1.55 26.61
CA ASN A 168 -5.27 1.41 27.18
C ASN A 168 -6.12 0.38 26.41
N PRO A 169 -5.63 -0.87 26.15
CA PRO A 169 -6.42 -1.86 25.45
C PRO A 169 -7.72 -2.12 26.21
N VAL A 170 -8.83 -2.17 25.47
CA VAL A 170 -10.18 -2.46 26.02
C VAL A 170 -10.61 -3.89 25.73
N VAL A 171 -9.70 -4.70 25.22
CA VAL A 171 -9.86 -6.12 24.88
C VAL A 171 -8.74 -6.94 25.50
N LYS A 172 -8.99 -8.23 25.66
CA LYS A 172 -8.01 -9.20 26.16
C LYS A 172 -8.07 -10.50 25.35
N LYS A 173 -7.07 -11.35 25.53
CA LYS A 173 -7.03 -12.67 24.92
C LYS A 173 -8.34 -13.44 25.12
N GLY A 174 -8.86 -13.98 24.03
CA GLY A 174 -10.12 -14.73 23.96
C GLY A 174 -11.35 -13.89 23.69
N ASP A 175 -11.26 -12.56 23.71
CA ASP A 175 -12.39 -11.71 23.36
C ASP A 175 -12.68 -11.78 21.85
N HIS A 176 -13.96 -11.85 21.49
CA HIS A 176 -14.41 -11.70 20.11
C HIS A 176 -14.48 -10.22 19.74
N VAL A 177 -13.94 -9.87 18.59
CA VAL A 177 -13.97 -8.50 18.06
C VAL A 177 -14.61 -8.44 16.67
N LYS A 178 -15.09 -7.27 16.31
CA LYS A 178 -15.58 -6.95 14.96
C LYS A 178 -14.64 -5.95 14.29
N GLY A 179 -14.44 -6.08 12.99
CA GLY A 179 -13.74 -5.07 12.21
C GLY A 179 -14.37 -3.69 12.45
N GLY A 180 -13.54 -2.69 12.75
CA GLY A 180 -14.00 -1.36 13.16
C GLY A 180 -14.38 -1.20 14.63
N GLN A 181 -14.36 -2.27 15.45
CA GLN A 181 -14.55 -2.16 16.89
C GLN A 181 -13.34 -1.51 17.56
N VAL A 182 -13.55 -0.58 18.49
CA VAL A 182 -12.45 0.01 19.28
C VAL A 182 -11.76 -1.07 20.10
N ILE A 183 -10.43 -1.14 20.02
CA ILE A 183 -9.57 -2.09 20.75
C ILE A 183 -8.58 -1.41 21.69
N GLY A 184 -8.32 -0.09 21.52
CA GLY A 184 -7.43 0.69 22.36
C GLY A 184 -7.30 2.11 21.86
N GLN A 185 -6.16 2.74 22.14
CA GLN A 185 -5.84 4.11 21.75
C GLN A 185 -4.40 4.18 21.23
N VAL A 186 -4.12 5.15 20.35
CA VAL A 186 -2.79 5.48 19.87
C VAL A 186 -1.87 5.77 21.05
N SER A 187 -0.68 5.15 21.05
CA SER A 187 0.35 5.31 22.09
C SER A 187 1.18 6.57 21.88
N THR A 188 2.11 6.81 22.81
CA THR A 188 3.10 7.88 22.70
C THR A 188 4.37 7.46 21.96
N HIS A 189 4.36 6.30 21.28
CA HIS A 189 5.52 5.87 20.51
C HIS A 189 5.85 6.93 19.44
N ASP A 190 7.10 7.26 19.31
CA ASP A 190 7.63 8.33 18.45
C ASP A 190 7.11 9.76 18.73
N SER A 191 6.33 9.98 19.80
CA SER A 191 5.83 11.31 20.16
C SER A 191 6.93 12.35 20.44
N ASN A 192 8.18 11.92 20.68
CA ASN A 192 9.33 12.82 20.82
C ASN A 192 9.67 13.53 19.50
N TYR A 193 9.36 12.90 18.36
CA TYR A 193 9.55 13.46 17.03
C TYR A 193 8.31 14.21 16.54
N HIS A 194 7.13 13.85 17.09
CA HIS A 194 5.83 14.40 16.72
C HIS A 194 5.03 14.77 17.97
N PRO A 195 5.30 15.93 18.60
CA PRO A 195 4.57 16.33 19.81
C PRO A 195 3.04 16.34 19.58
N GLY A 196 2.31 15.60 20.41
CA GLY A 196 0.86 15.47 20.29
C GLY A 196 0.39 14.36 19.35
N PHE A 197 1.31 13.64 18.70
CA PHE A 197 1.02 12.52 17.80
C PHE A 197 1.75 11.25 18.26
N GLY A 198 1.30 10.13 17.76
CA GLY A 198 1.95 8.84 17.85
C GLY A 198 1.73 8.07 16.56
N ILE A 199 2.23 6.84 16.51
CA ILE A 199 2.04 5.99 15.35
C ILE A 199 1.15 4.79 15.66
N VAL A 200 0.48 4.28 14.63
CA VAL A 200 -0.16 2.98 14.59
C VAL A 200 0.40 2.21 13.41
N GLU A 201 0.79 0.98 13.65
CA GLU A 201 1.22 0.05 12.61
C GLU A 201 0.21 -1.08 12.48
N ILE A 202 -0.10 -1.46 11.24
CA ILE A 202 -1.00 -2.58 10.97
C ILE A 202 -0.26 -3.63 10.14
N GLY A 203 -0.50 -4.91 10.39
CA GLY A 203 0.16 -5.98 9.67
C GLY A 203 -0.69 -7.22 9.49
N ILE A 204 -0.32 -8.03 8.50
CA ILE A 204 -0.71 -9.43 8.41
C ILE A 204 0.57 -10.25 8.39
N LEU A 205 0.82 -11.00 9.46
CA LEU A 205 1.84 -12.03 9.48
C LEU A 205 1.25 -13.30 8.87
N HIS A 206 1.87 -13.79 7.80
CA HIS A 206 1.50 -15.02 7.13
C HIS A 206 2.61 -16.06 7.26
N SER A 207 2.26 -17.22 7.80
CA SER A 207 3.17 -18.35 7.96
C SER A 207 2.99 -19.35 6.81
N ALA A 208 3.74 -19.14 5.72
CA ALA A 208 3.81 -20.09 4.61
C ALA A 208 5.14 -20.86 4.69
N GLY A 209 5.21 -21.89 5.54
CA GLY A 209 6.41 -22.70 5.74
C GLY A 209 7.13 -22.44 7.07
N SER A 210 8.47 -22.32 7.06
CA SER A 210 9.27 -22.26 8.30
C SER A 210 9.42 -20.86 8.91
N GLN A 211 9.03 -19.81 8.21
CA GLN A 211 9.14 -18.41 8.67
C GLN A 211 7.84 -17.66 8.38
N ALA A 212 7.41 -16.85 9.33
CA ALA A 212 6.35 -15.89 9.11
C ALA A 212 6.91 -14.66 8.35
N GLN A 213 6.15 -14.17 7.38
CA GLN A 213 6.48 -12.98 6.60
C GLN A 213 5.30 -12.01 6.65
N HIS A 214 5.58 -10.73 6.57
CA HIS A 214 4.52 -9.75 6.39
C HIS A 214 4.05 -9.76 4.93
N ILE A 215 2.74 -9.70 4.76
CA ILE A 215 2.08 -9.54 3.46
C ILE A 215 1.27 -8.25 3.46
N CYS A 216 1.08 -7.66 2.27
CA CYS A 216 0.37 -6.40 2.19
C CYS A 216 -1.07 -6.53 2.69
N PRO A 217 -1.48 -5.80 3.75
CA PRO A 217 -2.82 -5.91 4.31
C PRO A 217 -3.91 -5.40 3.36
N PHE A 218 -3.62 -4.43 2.49
CA PHE A 218 -4.62 -3.84 1.59
C PHE A 218 -5.05 -4.79 0.45
N HIS A 219 -4.28 -5.84 0.16
CA HIS A 219 -4.72 -6.93 -0.71
C HIS A 219 -5.95 -7.64 -0.14
N TYR A 220 -6.03 -7.73 1.18
CA TYR A 220 -7.02 -8.49 1.94
C TYR A 220 -8.15 -7.62 2.48
N LEU A 221 -8.36 -6.43 1.92
CA LEU A 221 -9.55 -5.62 2.22
C LEU A 221 -10.82 -6.37 1.79
N ASP A 222 -11.84 -6.34 2.66
CA ASP A 222 -13.17 -6.87 2.33
C ASP A 222 -13.71 -6.17 1.08
N PRO A 223 -14.24 -6.92 0.09
CA PRO A 223 -14.75 -6.33 -1.15
C PRO A 223 -15.75 -5.19 -0.95
N SER A 224 -16.50 -5.19 0.16
CA SER A 224 -17.48 -4.14 0.45
C SER A 224 -16.86 -2.78 0.82
N VAL A 225 -15.60 -2.75 1.25
CA VAL A 225 -14.88 -1.52 1.66
C VAL A 225 -13.65 -1.23 0.82
N LYS A 226 -13.16 -2.20 0.03
CA LYS A 226 -11.87 -2.11 -0.67
C LYS A 226 -11.76 -0.88 -1.55
N ALA A 227 -12.72 -0.67 -2.44
CA ALA A 227 -12.67 0.44 -3.39
C ALA A 227 -12.71 1.81 -2.70
N ASP A 228 -13.50 1.95 -1.63
CA ASP A 228 -13.61 3.18 -0.85
C ASP A 228 -12.32 3.48 -0.10
N ILE A 229 -11.77 2.50 0.61
CA ILE A 229 -10.52 2.67 1.37
C ILE A 229 -9.35 3.01 0.43
N GLN A 230 -9.21 2.30 -0.68
CA GLN A 230 -8.14 2.55 -1.66
C GLN A 230 -8.24 3.96 -2.27
N ALA A 231 -9.45 4.43 -2.58
CA ALA A 231 -9.65 5.79 -3.07
C ALA A 231 -9.26 6.84 -2.01
N LYS A 232 -9.56 6.61 -0.74
CA LYS A 232 -9.19 7.48 0.38
C LYS A 232 -7.67 7.51 0.61
N ILE A 233 -6.98 6.37 0.49
CA ILE A 233 -5.50 6.31 0.56
C ILE A 233 -4.88 7.20 -0.52
N LEU A 234 -5.28 7.05 -1.79
CA LEU A 234 -4.79 7.88 -2.88
C LEU A 234 -5.12 9.38 -2.68
N ASN A 235 -6.30 9.68 -2.12
CA ASN A 235 -6.66 11.05 -1.77
C ASN A 235 -5.74 11.63 -0.70
N ILE A 236 -5.42 10.86 0.35
CA ILE A 236 -4.51 11.27 1.43
C ILE A 236 -3.10 11.52 0.88
N HIS A 237 -2.56 10.59 0.07
CA HIS A 237 -1.23 10.76 -0.54
C HIS A 237 -1.15 12.04 -1.36
N LYS A 238 -2.11 12.22 -2.27
CA LYS A 238 -2.18 13.43 -3.10
C LYS A 238 -2.34 14.69 -2.25
N ALA A 239 -3.27 14.68 -1.31
CA ALA A 239 -3.53 15.85 -0.46
C ALA A 239 -2.32 16.21 0.40
N TRP A 240 -1.61 15.21 0.94
CA TRP A 240 -0.40 15.44 1.72
C TRP A 240 0.74 16.02 0.88
N MET A 241 0.96 15.50 -0.33
CA MET A 241 1.92 16.05 -1.29
C MET A 241 1.60 17.51 -1.64
N ASP A 242 0.32 17.82 -1.87
CA ASP A 242 -0.14 19.20 -2.15
C ASP A 242 0.03 20.10 -0.92
N TYR A 243 -0.30 19.60 0.27
CA TYR A 243 -0.18 20.33 1.54
C TYR A 243 1.26 20.73 1.87
N LEU A 244 2.22 19.83 1.62
CA LEU A 244 3.65 20.10 1.82
C LEU A 244 4.32 20.75 0.61
N GLY A 245 3.66 20.83 -0.55
CA GLY A 245 4.25 21.31 -1.80
C GLY A 245 5.36 20.39 -2.34
N ASN A 246 5.35 19.10 -2.00
CA ASN A 246 6.34 18.12 -2.43
C ASN A 246 5.67 16.92 -3.12
N GLN A 247 5.71 16.91 -4.45
CA GLN A 247 5.05 15.90 -5.29
C GLN A 247 5.84 14.57 -5.42
N SER A 248 6.95 14.42 -4.69
CA SER A 248 7.81 13.22 -4.76
C SER A 248 7.71 12.31 -3.52
N LEU A 249 6.78 12.60 -2.60
CA LEU A 249 6.67 11.84 -1.35
C LEU A 249 6.06 10.46 -1.54
N TYR A 250 5.11 10.33 -2.47
CA TYR A 250 4.46 9.05 -2.80
C TYR A 250 4.60 8.74 -4.28
N ASP A 251 4.82 7.48 -4.61
CA ASP A 251 4.95 6.97 -5.97
C ASP A 251 3.81 5.98 -6.29
N ASP A 252 2.57 6.48 -6.21
CA ASP A 252 1.36 5.69 -6.46
C ASP A 252 1.32 5.08 -7.86
N ALA A 253 2.05 5.67 -8.83
CA ALA A 253 2.09 5.16 -10.20
C ALA A 253 2.85 3.83 -10.34
N HIS A 254 3.78 3.54 -9.43
CA HIS A 254 4.57 2.31 -9.41
C HIS A 254 4.18 1.39 -8.25
N ALA A 255 3.25 1.79 -7.40
CA ALA A 255 2.72 0.94 -6.35
C ALA A 255 1.94 -0.25 -6.94
N ALA A 256 2.02 -1.41 -6.30
CA ALA A 256 1.25 -2.60 -6.70
C ALA A 256 -0.27 -2.36 -6.54
N GLU A 257 -0.64 -1.68 -5.45
CA GLU A 257 -1.98 -1.12 -5.22
C GLU A 257 -1.89 -0.03 -4.14
N PRO A 258 -2.92 0.81 -3.96
CA PRO A 258 -2.92 1.86 -2.92
C PRO A 258 -2.59 1.30 -1.53
N GLY A 259 -1.53 1.86 -0.90
CA GLY A 259 -1.00 1.41 0.38
C GLY A 259 -0.01 0.25 0.33
N CYS A 260 0.19 -0.37 -0.86
CA CYS A 260 1.16 -1.45 -1.08
C CYS A 260 2.11 -1.09 -2.21
N PHE A 261 3.33 -0.76 -1.89
CA PHE A 261 4.34 -0.49 -2.91
C PHE A 261 4.76 -1.78 -3.63
N VAL A 262 4.82 -2.91 -2.91
CA VAL A 262 5.08 -4.25 -3.46
C VAL A 262 3.93 -5.21 -3.16
N ASP A 263 3.77 -6.25 -3.99
CA ASP A 263 2.80 -7.34 -3.82
C ASP A 263 3.41 -8.62 -3.21
N THR A 264 4.73 -8.64 -3.08
CA THR A 264 5.47 -9.78 -2.53
C THR A 264 5.63 -9.68 -1.02
N PRO A 265 5.68 -10.82 -0.29
CA PRO A 265 5.95 -10.84 1.13
C PRO A 265 7.28 -10.16 1.48
N VAL A 266 7.32 -9.49 2.62
CA VAL A 266 8.49 -8.78 3.15
C VAL A 266 8.90 -9.41 4.49
N ASN A 267 10.21 -9.58 4.70
CA ASN A 267 10.75 -10.01 5.98
C ASN A 267 10.93 -8.80 6.90
N GLY A 268 10.54 -8.94 8.16
CA GLY A 268 10.78 -7.96 9.21
C GLY A 268 12.20 -8.03 9.77
#